data_78155189cd819647b819b918bb8d2432
#
_entry.id   78155189cd819647b819b918bb8d2432
#
_cell.length_a   1.000
_cell.length_b   1.000
_cell.length_c   1.000
_cell.angle_alpha   90.00
_cell.angle_beta   90.00
_cell.angle_gamma   90.00
#
_symmetry.space_group_name_H-M   'P 1'
#
loop_
_entity.id
_entity.type
_entity.pdbx_description
1 polymer ?
#
loop_
_entity_poly.entity_id
_entity_poly.type
_entity_poly.pdbx_seq_one_letter_code
_entity_poly.pdbx_strand_id
1 'polypeptide(L)' 'MLTPRELSVVRLLASGRSYGQVAFELGISPHTVVTHIKNAYRKLEVHTAAAAVMRAVQLGLLEVPVPQ' A
#
# COMPACT_ATOMS: atom_id res chain seq x y z
N MET A 1 3.48 -12.65 -4.34
CA MET A 1 2.80 -11.63 -5.18
C MET A 1 1.68 -10.97 -4.40
N LEU A 2 1.55 -9.67 -4.51
CA LEU A 2 0.46 -8.95 -3.85
C LEU A 2 -0.87 -9.24 -4.55
N THR A 3 -1.95 -9.31 -3.76
CA THR A 3 -3.28 -9.36 -4.34
C THR A 3 -3.62 -7.97 -4.92
N PRO A 4 -4.60 -7.88 -5.85
CA PRO A 4 -5.03 -6.58 -6.35
C PRO A 4 -5.43 -5.60 -5.25
N ARG A 5 -6.09 -6.09 -4.18
CA ARG A 5 -6.51 -5.23 -3.08
C ARG A 5 -5.32 -4.74 -2.26
N GLU A 6 -4.34 -5.62 -2.00
CA GLU A 6 -3.12 -5.22 -1.30
C GLU A 6 -2.36 -4.17 -2.09
N LEU A 7 -2.24 -4.36 -3.39
CA LEU A 7 -1.58 -3.38 -4.26
C LEU A 7 -2.32 -2.05 -4.27
N SER A 8 -3.66 -2.06 -4.32
CA SER A 8 -4.46 -0.84 -4.26
C SER A 8 -4.20 -0.07 -2.97
N VAL A 9 -4.15 -0.78 -1.83
CA VAL A 9 -3.89 -0.14 -0.54
C VAL A 9 -2.50 0.49 -0.52
N VAL A 10 -1.48 -0.23 -0.97
CA VAL A 10 -0.11 0.31 -1.01
C VAL A 10 -0.04 1.53 -1.93
N ARG A 11 -0.70 1.47 -3.08
CA ARG A 11 -0.72 2.59 -4.04
C ARG A 11 -1.36 3.84 -3.43
N LEU A 12 -2.50 3.68 -2.74
CA LEU A 12 -3.17 4.81 -2.11
C LEU A 12 -2.36 5.41 -0.98
N LEU A 13 -1.69 4.58 -0.19
CA LEU A 13 -0.77 5.08 0.84
C LEU A 13 0.41 5.82 0.22
N ALA A 14 0.93 5.33 -0.89
CA ALA A 14 2.03 6.00 -1.61
C ALA A 14 1.63 7.38 -2.11
N SER A 15 0.34 7.59 -2.38
CA SER A 15 -0.17 8.90 -2.82
C SER A 15 -0.47 9.85 -1.65
N GLY A 16 -0.19 9.44 -0.42
CA GLY A 16 -0.32 10.29 0.76
C GLY A 16 -1.61 10.15 1.54
N ARG A 17 -2.48 9.20 1.19
CA ARG A 17 -3.74 9.00 1.91
C ARG A 17 -3.50 8.32 3.26
N SER A 18 -4.31 8.72 4.25
CA SER A 18 -4.32 8.05 5.56
C SER A 18 -5.05 6.72 5.47
N TYR A 19 -4.92 5.89 6.51
CA TYR A 19 -5.64 4.62 6.58
C TYR A 19 -7.16 4.84 6.51
N GLY A 20 -7.67 5.87 7.20
CA GLY A 20 -9.09 6.18 7.15
C GLY A 20 -9.55 6.59 5.76
N GLN A 21 -8.75 7.37 5.05
CA GLN A 21 -9.06 7.76 3.68
C GLN A 21 -9.04 6.57 2.73
N VAL A 22 -8.08 5.68 2.89
CA VAL A 22 -8.01 4.46 2.08
C VAL A 22 -9.26 3.60 2.32
N ALA A 23 -9.63 3.43 3.59
CA ALA A 23 -10.83 2.66 3.95
C ALA A 23 -12.08 3.25 3.31
N PHE A 24 -12.23 4.56 3.37
CA PHE A 24 -13.36 5.26 2.79
C PHE A 24 -13.42 5.06 1.26
N GLU A 25 -12.29 5.25 0.59
CA GLU A 25 -12.23 5.14 -0.88
C GLU A 25 -12.48 3.72 -1.36
N LEU A 26 -12.04 2.72 -0.61
CA LEU A 26 -12.22 1.32 -0.99
C LEU A 26 -13.51 0.71 -0.46
N GLY A 27 -14.26 1.45 0.37
CA GLY A 27 -15.51 0.94 0.93
C GLY A 27 -15.32 -0.20 1.92
N ILE A 28 -14.21 -0.20 2.66
CA ILE A 28 -13.88 -1.22 3.66
C ILE A 28 -13.59 -0.56 5.00
N SER A 29 -13.52 -1.37 6.07
CA SER A 29 -13.20 -0.83 7.39
C SER A 29 -11.72 -0.49 7.51
N PRO A 30 -11.33 0.46 8.39
CA PRO A 30 -9.91 0.71 8.65
C PRO A 30 -9.17 -0.53 9.14
N HIS A 31 -9.84 -1.39 9.89
CA HIS A 31 -9.26 -2.66 10.35
C HIS A 31 -8.88 -3.55 9.16
N THR A 32 -9.73 -3.60 8.13
CA THR A 32 -9.47 -4.38 6.93
C THR A 32 -8.28 -3.79 6.16
N VAL A 33 -8.16 -2.46 6.12
CA VAL A 33 -7.00 -1.79 5.52
C VAL A 33 -5.72 -2.26 6.23
N VAL A 34 -5.71 -2.27 7.57
CA VAL A 34 -4.55 -2.71 8.35
C VAL A 34 -4.19 -4.17 8.01
N THR A 35 -5.19 -5.04 7.86
CA THR A 35 -4.96 -6.43 7.51
C THR A 35 -4.27 -6.54 6.13
N HIS A 36 -4.76 -5.80 5.15
CA HIS A 36 -4.13 -5.79 3.82
C HIS A 36 -2.69 -5.28 3.88
N ILE A 37 -2.45 -4.24 4.68
CA ILE A 37 -1.11 -3.67 4.84
C ILE A 37 -0.16 -4.68 5.46
N LYS A 38 -0.58 -5.34 6.55
CA LYS A 38 0.26 -6.34 7.21
C LYS A 38 0.63 -7.48 6.26
N ASN A 39 -0.34 -7.94 5.47
CA ASN A 39 -0.09 -8.99 4.49
C ASN A 39 0.86 -8.52 3.39
N ALA A 40 0.67 -7.29 2.90
CA ALA A 40 1.56 -6.72 1.90
C ALA A 40 2.99 -6.57 2.43
N TYR A 41 3.15 -6.07 3.65
CA TYR A 41 4.46 -5.91 4.28
C TYR A 41 5.18 -7.25 4.39
N ARG A 42 4.46 -8.30 4.82
CA ARG A 42 5.03 -9.63 4.93
C ARG A 42 5.50 -10.14 3.57
N LYS A 43 4.69 -9.97 2.54
CA LYS A 43 5.01 -10.43 1.18
C LYS A 43 6.17 -9.65 0.57
N LEU A 44 6.28 -8.38 0.90
CA LEU A 44 7.37 -7.52 0.41
C LEU A 44 8.61 -7.58 1.31
N GLU A 45 8.51 -8.27 2.46
CA GLU A 45 9.59 -8.39 3.44
C GLU A 45 10.06 -7.05 3.96
N VAL A 46 9.10 -6.19 4.33
CA VAL A 46 9.37 -4.84 4.85
C VAL A 46 8.57 -4.59 6.11
N HIS A 47 8.89 -3.51 6.83
CA HIS A 47 8.27 -3.19 8.10
C HIS A 47 7.70 -1.78 8.19
N THR A 48 7.84 -0.98 7.14
CA THR A 48 7.32 0.40 7.13
C THR A 48 6.64 0.70 5.81
N ALA A 49 5.77 1.72 5.81
CA ALA A 49 5.09 2.15 4.60
C ALA A 49 6.09 2.63 3.55
N ALA A 50 7.10 3.41 3.95
CA ALA A 50 8.11 3.91 3.02
C ALA A 50 8.87 2.75 2.35
N ALA A 51 9.28 1.75 3.15
CA ALA A 51 9.98 0.59 2.62
C ALA A 51 9.06 -0.22 1.68
N ALA A 52 7.77 -0.32 2.00
CA ALA A 52 6.81 -1.03 1.16
C ALA A 52 6.65 -0.36 -0.20
N VAL A 53 6.56 0.97 -0.21
CA VAL A 53 6.47 1.73 -1.47
C VAL A 53 7.72 1.54 -2.31
N MET A 54 8.88 1.69 -1.70
CA MET A 54 10.16 1.54 -2.40
C MET A 54 10.31 0.12 -2.97
N ARG A 55 9.95 -0.89 -2.18
CA ARG A 55 10.03 -2.27 -2.62
C ARG A 55 9.08 -2.54 -3.78
N ALA A 56 7.87 -2.01 -3.71
CA ALA A 56 6.90 -2.15 -4.79
C ALA A 56 7.39 -1.49 -6.08
N VAL A 57 8.03 -0.33 -5.97
CA VAL A 57 8.65 0.33 -7.12
C VAL A 57 9.76 -0.54 -7.71
N GLN A 58 10.64 -1.09 -6.87
CA GLN A 58 11.72 -1.96 -7.33
C GLN A 58 11.20 -3.21 -8.06
N LEU A 59 10.05 -3.74 -7.63
CA LEU A 59 9.44 -4.91 -8.24
C LEU A 59 8.59 -4.57 -9.46
N GLY A 60 8.50 -3.29 -9.83
CA GLY A 60 7.69 -2.86 -10.97
C GLY A 60 6.20 -2.83 -10.71
N LEU A 61 5.78 -2.90 -9.45
CA LEU A 61 4.35 -2.88 -9.09
C LEU A 61 3.78 -1.47 -9.01
N LEU A 62 4.62 -0.49 -8.76
CA LEU A 62 4.25 0.93 -8.69
C LEU A 62 5.24 1.75 -9.48
N GLU A 63 4.77 2.89 -10.01
CA GLU A 63 5.63 3.87 -10.64
C GLU A 63 6.31 4.72 -9.58
N VAL A 64 7.51 5.21 -9.88
CA VAL A 64 8.22 6.15 -9.00
C VAL A 64 7.40 7.43 -8.94
N PRO A 65 7.09 7.95 -7.72
CA PRO A 65 6.40 9.24 -7.62
C PRO A 65 7.20 10.33 -8.29
N VAL A 66 6.53 11.13 -9.12
CA VAL A 66 7.19 12.24 -9.81
C VAL A 66 7.09 13.49 -8.94
N PRO A 67 8.22 14.14 -8.59
CA PRO A 67 8.18 15.37 -7.81
C PRO A 67 7.42 16.46 -8.56
N GLN A 68 6.63 17.20 -7.82
CA GLN A 68 5.88 18.32 -8.36
C GLN A 68 6.73 19.58 -8.36
#